data_3753fda50b4e44d809a73d21b4718803
#
_entry.id   3753fda50b4e44d809a73d21b4718803
#
_cell.length_a   1.000
_cell.length_b   1.000
_cell.length_c   1.000
_cell.angle_alpha   90.00
_cell.angle_beta   90.00
_cell.angle_gamma   90.00
#
_symmetry.space_group_name_H-M   'P 1'
#
loop_
_entity.id
_entity.type
_entity.pdbx_description
1 polymer ?
#
loop_
_entity_poly.entity_id
_entity_poly.type
_entity_poly.pdbx_seq_one_letter_code
_entity_poly.pdbx_strand_id
1 'polypeptide(L)'
;IELIQRLTRKGKIFSGKRVAIFGATNERDIAMPVIQGLPDTECINLIGKASISSVTACIKRCSFFIGNDSGLMHIAAALGVPTIGLFGPSPAQRYGPWGEHCQSVVSSESYHTLIGKKDFDHRSSANLMNGLSVDAVEKATCELFDRIKGSASG
;
A
#
# COMPACT_ATOMS: atom_id res chain seq x y z
N ILE A 1 -8.40 4.32 -5.54
CA ILE A 1 -8.86 4.00 -6.91
C ILE A 1 -7.86 4.55 -7.92
N GLU A 2 -7.60 5.85 -7.94
CA GLU A 2 -6.74 6.52 -8.92
C GLU A 2 -5.36 5.85 -9.07
N LEU A 3 -4.65 5.56 -7.97
CA LEU A 3 -3.37 4.86 -8.02
C LEU A 3 -3.47 3.50 -8.73
N ILE A 4 -4.48 2.72 -8.38
CA ILE A 4 -4.71 1.40 -9.00
C ILE A 4 -4.89 1.55 -10.50
N GLN A 5 -5.77 2.46 -10.92
CA GLN A 5 -6.03 2.73 -12.35
C GLN A 5 -4.77 3.17 -13.09
N ARG A 6 -3.95 4.03 -12.47
CA ARG A 6 -2.69 4.49 -13.05
C ARG A 6 -1.67 3.36 -13.24
N LEU A 7 -1.61 2.41 -12.30
CA LEU A 7 -0.64 1.31 -12.32
C LEU A 7 -1.09 0.11 -13.18
N THR A 8 -2.41 -0.12 -13.31
CA THR A 8 -2.95 -1.34 -13.96
C THR A 8 -3.45 -1.13 -15.38
N ARG A 9 -3.70 0.12 -15.80
CA ARG A 9 -4.17 0.39 -17.17
C ARG A 9 -3.19 -0.14 -18.23
N LYS A 10 -3.71 -0.38 -19.44
CA LYS A 10 -2.93 -0.90 -20.57
C LYS A 10 -1.61 -0.13 -20.79
N GLY A 11 -0.50 -0.85 -20.88
CA GLY A 11 0.84 -0.29 -21.07
C GLY A 11 1.54 0.18 -19.79
N LYS A 12 0.94 0.02 -18.61
CA LYS A 12 1.55 0.32 -17.31
C LYS A 12 2.16 -0.93 -16.67
N ILE A 13 2.94 -0.72 -15.60
CA ILE A 13 3.78 -1.75 -14.96
C ILE A 13 2.99 -2.98 -14.49
N PHE A 14 1.71 -2.82 -14.12
CA PHE A 14 0.83 -3.91 -13.69
C PHE A 14 -0.33 -4.16 -14.66
N SER A 15 -0.15 -3.81 -15.94
CA SER A 15 -1.16 -4.07 -16.98
C SER A 15 -1.59 -5.54 -17.00
N GLY A 16 -2.91 -5.79 -16.96
CA GLY A 16 -3.49 -7.14 -16.95
C GLY A 16 -3.34 -7.90 -15.63
N LYS A 17 -2.86 -7.27 -14.56
CA LYS A 17 -2.80 -7.87 -13.22
C LYS A 17 -4.10 -7.62 -12.47
N ARG A 18 -4.47 -8.60 -11.64
CA ARG A 18 -5.59 -8.48 -10.71
C ARG A 18 -5.13 -7.81 -9.42
N VAL A 19 -6.03 -7.07 -8.79
CA VAL A 19 -5.80 -6.35 -7.53
C VAL A 19 -6.45 -7.11 -6.40
N ALA A 20 -5.66 -7.56 -5.41
CA ALA A 20 -6.18 -8.14 -4.18
C ALA A 20 -6.24 -7.05 -3.09
N ILE A 21 -7.41 -6.91 -2.45
CA ILE A 21 -7.64 -5.94 -1.38
C ILE A 21 -7.73 -6.70 -0.06
N PHE A 22 -6.82 -6.37 0.85
CA PHE A 22 -6.72 -6.95 2.18
C PHE A 22 -7.14 -5.93 3.23
N GLY A 23 -7.75 -6.39 4.31
CA GLY A 23 -8.11 -5.58 5.45
C GLY A 23 -8.89 -6.37 6.48
N ALA A 24 -9.04 -5.81 7.68
CA ALA A 24 -9.87 -6.37 8.73
C ALA A 24 -11.36 -6.13 8.44
N THR A 25 -12.23 -6.86 9.14
CA THR A 25 -13.69 -6.75 8.94
C THR A 25 -14.22 -5.35 9.18
N ASN A 26 -13.67 -4.63 10.16
CA ASN A 26 -14.05 -3.26 10.49
C ASN A 26 -13.57 -2.21 9.48
N GLU A 27 -12.70 -2.59 8.54
CA GLU A 27 -12.23 -1.70 7.46
C GLU A 27 -13.07 -1.82 6.18
N ARG A 28 -14.12 -2.66 6.21
CA ARG A 28 -14.95 -2.94 5.03
C ARG A 28 -15.54 -1.67 4.43
N ASP A 29 -16.12 -0.80 5.25
CA ASP A 29 -16.83 0.39 4.77
C ASP A 29 -15.88 1.39 4.10
N ILE A 30 -14.66 1.51 4.64
CA ILE A 30 -13.61 2.35 4.06
C ILE A 30 -13.12 1.79 2.71
N ALA A 31 -13.08 0.48 2.57
CA ALA A 31 -12.59 -0.17 1.35
C ALA A 31 -13.67 -0.32 0.26
N MET A 32 -14.96 -0.25 0.61
CA MET A 32 -16.06 -0.42 -0.36
C MET A 32 -15.96 0.49 -1.58
N PRO A 33 -15.66 1.80 -1.47
CA PRO A 33 -15.49 2.64 -2.65
C PRO A 33 -14.41 2.16 -3.63
N VAL A 34 -13.31 1.60 -3.09
CA VAL A 34 -12.22 1.03 -3.92
C VAL A 34 -12.70 -0.22 -4.64
N ILE A 35 -13.37 -1.12 -3.91
CA ILE A 35 -13.88 -2.39 -4.45
C ILE A 35 -14.90 -2.13 -5.55
N GLN A 36 -15.85 -1.22 -5.32
CA GLN A 36 -16.91 -0.86 -6.28
C GLN A 36 -16.38 -0.08 -7.48
N GLY A 37 -15.25 0.62 -7.32
CA GLY A 37 -14.60 1.38 -8.41
C GLY A 37 -13.73 0.52 -9.34
N LEU A 38 -13.62 -0.79 -9.09
CA LEU A 38 -12.85 -1.73 -9.90
C LEU A 38 -13.78 -2.77 -10.53
N PRO A 39 -13.52 -3.22 -11.78
CA PRO A 39 -14.24 -4.34 -12.37
C PRO A 39 -14.10 -5.61 -11.52
N ASP A 40 -15.17 -6.38 -11.34
CA ASP A 40 -15.16 -7.63 -10.57
C ASP A 40 -14.11 -8.63 -11.06
N THR A 41 -13.82 -8.62 -12.37
CA THR A 41 -12.80 -9.48 -12.99
C THR A 41 -11.38 -9.09 -12.58
N GLU A 42 -11.17 -7.85 -12.13
CA GLU A 42 -9.87 -7.30 -11.77
C GLU A 42 -9.66 -7.22 -10.26
N CYS A 43 -10.74 -7.30 -9.44
CA CYS A 43 -10.70 -7.15 -8.00
C CYS A 43 -10.89 -8.49 -7.26
N ILE A 44 -10.00 -8.78 -6.32
CA ILE A 44 -10.13 -9.89 -5.36
C ILE A 44 -10.34 -9.30 -3.97
N ASN A 45 -11.58 -9.29 -3.52
CA ASN A 45 -11.92 -8.77 -2.20
C ASN A 45 -11.69 -9.82 -1.10
N LEU A 46 -10.67 -9.62 -0.26
CA LEU A 46 -10.29 -10.48 0.86
C LEU A 46 -10.50 -9.82 2.25
N ILE A 47 -11.21 -8.69 2.31
CA ILE A 47 -11.46 -7.96 3.57
C ILE A 47 -12.33 -8.78 4.50
N GLY A 48 -11.79 -9.08 5.68
CA GLY A 48 -12.49 -9.85 6.72
C GLY A 48 -12.90 -11.27 6.31
N LYS A 49 -12.36 -11.81 5.21
CA LYS A 49 -12.77 -13.10 4.66
C LYS A 49 -11.79 -14.25 4.93
N ALA A 50 -10.63 -13.96 5.49
CA ALA A 50 -9.58 -14.95 5.64
C ALA A 50 -8.85 -14.81 6.98
N SER A 51 -8.36 -15.93 7.52
CA SER A 51 -7.44 -15.93 8.64
C SER A 51 -6.11 -15.26 8.27
N ILE A 52 -5.33 -14.85 9.26
CA ILE A 52 -4.01 -14.26 9.01
C ILE A 52 -3.10 -15.22 8.21
N SER A 53 -3.17 -16.51 8.46
CA SER A 53 -2.41 -17.53 7.72
C SER A 53 -2.81 -17.57 6.25
N SER A 54 -4.11 -17.51 5.95
CA SER A 54 -4.62 -17.48 4.59
C SER A 54 -4.25 -16.18 3.87
N VAL A 55 -4.34 -15.04 4.57
CA VAL A 55 -3.89 -13.73 4.05
C VAL A 55 -2.41 -13.78 3.73
N THR A 56 -1.57 -14.32 4.62
CA THR A 56 -0.13 -14.50 4.41
C THR A 56 0.17 -15.33 3.16
N ALA A 57 -0.55 -16.44 2.97
CA ALA A 57 -0.41 -17.27 1.77
C ALA A 57 -0.84 -16.54 0.49
N CYS A 58 -1.87 -15.72 0.56
CA CYS A 58 -2.30 -14.86 -0.57
C CYS A 58 -1.26 -13.79 -0.89
N ILE A 59 -0.74 -13.08 0.14
CA ILE A 59 0.30 -12.07 -0.04
C ILE A 59 1.54 -12.67 -0.71
N LYS A 60 1.97 -13.85 -0.30
CA LYS A 60 3.12 -14.55 -0.90
C LYS A 60 2.96 -14.78 -2.42
N ARG A 61 1.74 -14.81 -2.93
CA ARG A 61 1.43 -14.98 -4.36
C ARG A 61 1.31 -13.63 -5.11
N CYS A 62 1.35 -12.51 -4.40
CA CYS A 62 1.33 -11.20 -5.01
C CYS A 62 2.69 -10.88 -5.65
N SER A 63 2.66 -10.23 -6.81
CA SER A 63 3.88 -9.74 -7.46
C SER A 63 4.40 -8.46 -6.84
N PHE A 64 3.54 -7.74 -6.09
CA PHE A 64 3.84 -6.46 -5.48
C PHE A 64 2.83 -6.17 -4.35
N PHE A 65 3.24 -5.44 -3.34
CA PHE A 65 2.38 -5.02 -2.23
C PHE A 65 2.50 -3.51 -2.00
N ILE A 66 1.37 -2.84 -1.83
CA ILE A 66 1.30 -1.44 -1.41
C ILE A 66 0.34 -1.37 -0.22
N GLY A 67 0.75 -0.82 0.88
CA GLY A 67 -0.10 -0.73 2.06
C GLY A 67 0.39 0.24 3.09
N ASN A 68 -0.51 0.58 4.02
CA ASN A 68 -0.21 1.45 5.15
C ASN A 68 0.77 0.78 6.12
N ASP A 69 1.35 1.58 7.03
CA ASP A 69 2.08 1.09 8.21
C ASP A 69 1.18 0.13 9.02
N SER A 70 1.35 -1.16 8.80
CA SER A 70 0.50 -2.22 9.35
C SER A 70 1.21 -3.57 9.37
N GLY A 71 0.66 -4.53 10.14
CA GLY A 71 1.17 -5.89 10.19
C GLY A 71 1.23 -6.58 8.82
N LEU A 72 0.30 -6.30 7.90
CA LEU A 72 0.30 -6.89 6.56
C LEU A 72 1.46 -6.39 5.69
N MET A 73 1.85 -5.13 5.84
CA MET A 73 3.04 -4.57 5.17
C MET A 73 4.31 -5.31 5.62
N HIS A 74 4.46 -5.54 6.93
CA HIS A 74 5.60 -6.29 7.45
C HIS A 74 5.61 -7.75 7.02
N ILE A 75 4.44 -8.38 6.94
CA ILE A 75 4.31 -9.75 6.40
C ILE A 75 4.73 -9.78 4.94
N ALA A 76 4.31 -8.83 4.11
CA ALA A 76 4.69 -8.77 2.70
C ALA A 76 6.22 -8.63 2.55
N ALA A 77 6.83 -7.72 3.30
CA ALA A 77 8.27 -7.52 3.33
C ALA A 77 9.04 -8.78 3.78
N ALA A 78 8.59 -9.43 4.87
CA ALA A 78 9.20 -10.66 5.39
C ALA A 78 9.08 -11.85 4.42
N LEU A 79 8.06 -11.87 3.57
CA LEU A 79 7.88 -12.88 2.51
C LEU A 79 8.71 -12.58 1.26
N GLY A 80 9.47 -11.49 1.22
CA GLY A 80 10.24 -11.06 0.07
C GLY A 80 9.39 -10.49 -1.07
N VAL A 81 8.12 -10.17 -0.82
CA VAL A 81 7.27 -9.51 -1.80
C VAL A 81 7.70 -8.04 -1.93
N PRO A 82 7.95 -7.52 -3.14
CA PRO A 82 8.24 -6.11 -3.33
C PRO A 82 7.19 -5.24 -2.67
N THR A 83 7.60 -4.36 -1.75
CA THR A 83 6.68 -3.70 -0.84
C THR A 83 6.89 -2.19 -0.79
N ILE A 84 5.82 -1.43 -1.04
CA ILE A 84 5.74 0.00 -0.72
C ILE A 84 4.94 0.16 0.58
N GLY A 85 5.58 0.72 1.60
CA GLY A 85 4.93 1.14 2.84
C GLY A 85 4.52 2.61 2.77
N LEU A 86 3.25 2.90 3.08
CA LEU A 86 2.68 4.24 3.11
C LEU A 86 2.67 4.76 4.54
N PHE A 87 3.33 5.90 4.75
CA PHE A 87 3.50 6.48 6.08
C PHE A 87 2.89 7.88 6.14
N GLY A 88 1.98 8.07 7.09
CA GLY A 88 1.56 9.39 7.53
C GLY A 88 2.59 9.97 8.51
N PRO A 89 2.18 10.33 9.73
CA PRO A 89 3.07 10.92 10.72
C PRO A 89 4.04 9.92 11.39
N SER A 90 3.87 8.60 11.18
CA SER A 90 4.74 7.59 11.79
C SER A 90 6.16 7.68 11.20
N PRO A 91 7.22 7.56 12.03
CA PRO A 91 8.60 7.61 11.54
C PRO A 91 8.95 6.35 10.74
N ALA A 92 9.00 6.49 9.41
CA ALA A 92 9.28 5.41 8.48
C ALA A 92 10.68 4.77 8.69
N GLN A 93 11.65 5.54 9.24
CA GLN A 93 12.96 5.03 9.59
C GLN A 93 12.91 3.92 10.65
N ARG A 94 11.89 3.96 11.52
CA ARG A 94 11.71 2.98 12.60
C ARG A 94 10.73 1.87 12.21
N TYR A 95 9.69 2.21 11.48
CA TYR A 95 8.55 1.33 11.22
C TYR A 95 8.41 0.95 9.74
N GLY A 96 9.38 1.33 8.88
CA GLY A 96 9.34 0.98 7.46
C GLY A 96 9.44 -0.52 7.20
N PRO A 97 8.97 -0.98 6.04
CA PRO A 97 9.13 -2.35 5.61
C PRO A 97 10.62 -2.65 5.44
N TRP A 98 11.06 -3.80 5.97
CA TRP A 98 12.47 -4.16 5.98
C TRP A 98 12.78 -5.15 4.85
N GLY A 99 13.82 -4.85 4.06
CA GLY A 99 14.29 -5.70 2.98
C GLY A 99 14.76 -4.91 1.77
N GLU A 100 15.52 -5.57 0.91
CA GLU A 100 16.13 -4.98 -0.30
C GLU A 100 15.07 -4.49 -1.31
N HIS A 101 13.95 -5.20 -1.39
CA HIS A 101 12.84 -4.88 -2.28
C HIS A 101 11.72 -4.11 -1.57
N CYS A 102 12.10 -3.26 -0.61
CA CYS A 102 11.16 -2.45 0.16
C CYS A 102 11.47 -0.96 0.02
N GLN A 103 10.43 -0.14 0.08
CA GLN A 103 10.54 1.31 0.08
C GLN A 103 9.40 1.94 0.86
N SER A 104 9.67 3.04 1.57
CA SER A 104 8.65 3.83 2.26
C SER A 104 8.35 5.10 1.48
N VAL A 105 7.07 5.46 1.41
CA VAL A 105 6.62 6.78 0.95
C VAL A 105 6.00 7.49 2.14
N VAL A 106 6.55 8.66 2.47
CA VAL A 106 6.18 9.42 3.67
C VAL A 106 5.38 10.66 3.25
N SER A 107 4.35 10.97 4.02
CA SER A 107 3.60 12.22 3.86
C SER A 107 4.52 13.44 3.94
N SER A 108 4.25 14.44 3.12
CA SER A 108 4.96 15.73 3.15
C SER A 108 4.72 16.50 4.45
N GLU A 109 3.64 16.21 5.18
CA GLU A 109 3.35 16.81 6.48
C GLU A 109 4.02 16.01 7.61
N SER A 110 4.94 16.66 8.34
CA SER A 110 5.56 16.03 9.50
C SER A 110 4.56 15.86 10.67
N TYR A 111 4.83 14.90 11.55
CA TYR A 111 4.06 14.71 12.78
C TYR A 111 3.92 16.01 13.58
N HIS A 112 5.00 16.78 13.72
CA HIS A 112 4.99 18.06 14.43
C HIS A 112 4.10 19.11 13.78
N THR A 113 4.02 19.11 12.45
CA THR A 113 3.12 20.02 11.71
C THR A 113 1.66 19.63 11.92
N LEU A 114 1.38 18.34 11.99
CA LEU A 114 0.01 17.83 12.19
C LEU A 114 -0.50 18.12 13.60
N ILE A 115 0.28 17.82 14.64
CA ILE A 115 -0.14 18.06 16.04
C ILE A 115 -0.23 19.53 16.40
N GLY A 116 0.44 20.41 15.67
CA GLY A 116 0.36 21.87 15.83
C GLY A 116 -0.93 22.50 15.26
N LYS A 117 -1.72 21.75 14.49
CA LYS A 117 -3.02 22.22 13.97
C LYS A 117 -4.05 22.24 15.09
N LYS A 118 -4.78 23.35 15.26
CA LYS A 118 -5.82 23.54 16.31
C LYS A 118 -6.92 22.49 16.31
N ASP A 119 -7.17 21.86 15.15
CA ASP A 119 -8.24 20.88 14.95
C ASP A 119 -7.69 19.43 14.84
N PHE A 120 -6.47 19.18 15.35
CA PHE A 120 -5.88 17.84 15.29
C PHE A 120 -6.54 16.93 16.33
N ASP A 121 -7.34 15.98 15.85
CA ASP A 121 -7.94 14.93 16.69
C ASP A 121 -7.07 13.67 16.63
N HIS A 122 -6.41 13.35 17.74
CA HIS A 122 -5.61 12.13 17.91
C HIS A 122 -6.39 10.82 17.71
N ARG A 123 -7.73 10.88 17.73
CA ARG A 123 -8.61 9.73 17.56
C ARG A 123 -9.09 9.55 16.12
N SER A 124 -8.89 10.54 15.27
CA SER A 124 -9.28 10.52 13.86
C SER A 124 -8.07 10.18 13.00
N SER A 125 -8.06 8.99 12.41
CA SER A 125 -7.07 8.59 11.41
C SER A 125 -7.35 9.21 10.03
N ALA A 126 -8.48 9.87 9.84
CA ALA A 126 -8.97 10.31 8.53
C ALA A 126 -8.05 11.33 7.82
N ASN A 127 -7.23 12.08 8.58
CA ASN A 127 -6.41 13.15 8.02
C ASN A 127 -4.91 12.85 8.01
N LEU A 128 -4.48 11.71 8.54
CA LEU A 128 -3.06 11.42 8.72
C LEU A 128 -2.32 11.13 7.40
N MET A 129 -3.04 10.75 6.35
CA MET A 129 -2.50 10.37 5.05
C MET A 129 -2.68 11.46 3.98
N ASN A 130 -3.30 12.61 4.31
CA ASN A 130 -3.62 13.67 3.33
C ASN A 130 -2.39 14.28 2.64
N GLY A 131 -1.22 14.18 3.25
CA GLY A 131 0.04 14.65 2.65
C GLY A 131 0.68 13.66 1.69
N LEU A 132 0.11 12.45 1.49
CA LEU A 132 0.57 11.47 0.51
C LEU A 132 -0.12 11.71 -0.84
N SER A 133 0.63 12.13 -1.84
CA SER A 133 0.10 12.28 -3.19
C SER A 133 0.14 10.95 -3.95
N VAL A 134 -0.83 10.75 -4.84
CA VAL A 134 -0.85 9.62 -5.77
C VAL A 134 0.42 9.60 -6.63
N ASP A 135 0.88 10.77 -7.06
CA ASP A 135 2.09 10.92 -7.88
C ASP A 135 3.34 10.40 -7.16
N ALA A 136 3.48 10.72 -5.86
CA ALA A 136 4.63 10.25 -5.06
C ALA A 136 4.62 8.72 -4.93
N VAL A 137 3.46 8.12 -4.70
CA VAL A 137 3.33 6.67 -4.56
C VAL A 137 3.52 5.97 -5.91
N GLU A 138 2.95 6.49 -7.00
CA GLU A 138 3.17 5.97 -8.37
C GLU A 138 4.66 5.99 -8.71
N LYS A 139 5.33 7.11 -8.50
CA LYS A 139 6.76 7.29 -8.75
C LYS A 139 7.59 6.26 -7.99
N ALA A 140 7.42 6.16 -6.67
CA ALA A 140 8.14 5.21 -5.83
C ALA A 140 7.89 3.75 -6.25
N THR A 141 6.65 3.44 -6.66
CA THR A 141 6.29 2.10 -7.15
C THR A 141 7.00 1.77 -8.44
N CYS A 142 7.07 2.70 -9.40
CA CYS A 142 7.80 2.52 -10.66
C CYS A 142 9.31 2.37 -10.42
N GLU A 143 9.91 3.22 -9.59
CA GLU A 143 11.33 3.16 -9.26
C GLU A 143 11.72 1.82 -8.60
N LEU A 144 10.91 1.33 -7.65
CA LEU A 144 11.14 0.04 -7.01
C LEU A 144 11.01 -1.11 -8.04
N PHE A 145 10.00 -1.06 -8.89
CA PHE A 145 9.77 -2.08 -9.92
C PHE A 145 10.93 -2.16 -10.92
N ASP A 146 11.44 -1.02 -11.38
CA ASP A 146 12.54 -0.95 -12.32
C ASP A 146 13.86 -1.44 -11.69
N ARG A 147 14.12 -1.09 -10.43
CA ARG A 147 15.27 -1.58 -9.66
C ARG A 147 15.29 -3.11 -9.57
N ILE A 148 14.13 -3.72 -9.29
CA ILE A 148 14.02 -5.18 -9.18
C ILE A 148 14.23 -5.85 -10.54
N LYS A 149 13.68 -5.29 -11.62
CA LYS A 149 13.90 -5.82 -12.97
C LYS A 149 15.36 -5.73 -13.40
N GLY A 150 16.04 -4.63 -13.10
CA GLY A 150 17.45 -4.45 -13.40
C GLY A 150 18.33 -5.46 -12.67
N SER A 151 18.03 -5.78 -11.42
CA SER A 151 18.75 -6.78 -10.62
C SER A 151 18.53 -8.23 -11.08
N ALA A 152 17.41 -8.52 -11.75
CA ALA A 152 17.11 -9.86 -12.26
C ALA A 152 17.73 -10.15 -13.64
N SER A 153 18.33 -9.15 -14.29
CA SER A 153 18.89 -9.24 -15.65
C SER A 153 20.41 -9.27 -15.68
N GLY A 154 21.09 -9.21 -14.52
CA GLY A 154 22.54 -9.31 -14.34
C GLY A 154 22.92 -10.58 -13.61
#